data_27a0d5a244637d483716c49882cf7e74
#
_entry.id   27a0d5a244637d483716c49882cf7e74
#
_cell.length_a   1.000
_cell.length_b   1.000
_cell.length_c   1.000
_cell.angle_alpha   90.00
_cell.angle_beta   90.00
_cell.angle_gamma   90.00
#
_symmetry.space_group_name_H-M   'P 1'
#
loop_
_entity.id
_entity.type
_entity.pdbx_description
1 polymer ?
#
loop_
_entity_poly.entity_id
_entity_poly.type
_entity_poly.pdbx_seq_one_letter_code
_entity_poly.pdbx_strand_id
1 'polypeptide(L)'
;MKIGLLQINFTVGDFPRNTEKVLLAYERAVRAGAELCVGSELGLCGYPPRDLLNRQDFLQQHDAALGALAKKIGSVPLLLGGIEKNRKKAGRPLHNSAFLLQKGKAKVVAQKSLLPTYDVFDEDRYFEPA
;
A
#
# COMPACT_ATOMS: atom_id res chain seq x y z
N MET A 1 3.01 -22.08 8.97
CA MET A 1 2.22 -20.99 8.37
C MET A 1 2.59 -20.85 6.90
N LYS A 2 1.59 -20.80 6.00
CA LYS A 2 1.78 -20.60 4.58
C LYS A 2 1.56 -19.12 4.22
N ILE A 3 2.57 -18.48 3.65
CA ILE A 3 2.51 -17.06 3.25
C ILE A 3 2.38 -16.97 1.72
N GLY A 4 1.39 -16.22 1.25
CA GLY A 4 1.20 -15.90 -0.16
C GLY A 4 1.92 -14.59 -0.52
N LEU A 5 3.00 -14.65 -1.28
CA LEU A 5 3.68 -13.46 -1.79
C LEU A 5 3.01 -13.00 -3.08
N LEU A 6 2.41 -11.82 -3.07
CA LEU A 6 1.72 -11.25 -4.21
C LEU A 6 2.70 -10.46 -5.08
N GLN A 7 3.34 -11.15 -6.02
CA GLN A 7 4.22 -10.52 -7.00
C GLN A 7 3.40 -9.95 -8.15
N ILE A 8 3.24 -8.63 -8.17
CA ILE A 8 2.36 -7.93 -9.10
C ILE A 8 3.14 -6.83 -9.81
N ASN A 9 2.95 -6.76 -11.13
CA ASN A 9 3.43 -5.61 -11.91
C ASN A 9 2.38 -4.50 -11.86
N PHE A 10 2.61 -3.52 -10.98
CA PHE A 10 1.74 -2.35 -10.81
C PHE A 10 2.02 -1.27 -11.86
N THR A 11 0.98 -0.50 -12.18
CA THR A 11 1.09 0.70 -12.99
C THR A 11 0.89 1.92 -12.10
N VAL A 12 1.85 2.87 -12.11
CA VAL A 12 1.75 4.08 -11.27
C VAL A 12 0.48 4.85 -11.60
N GLY A 13 -0.33 5.10 -10.57
CA GLY A 13 -1.57 5.87 -10.66
C GLY A 13 -2.79 5.13 -11.21
N ASP A 14 -2.65 3.88 -11.66
CA ASP A 14 -3.78 3.10 -12.14
C ASP A 14 -4.45 2.32 -10.99
N PHE A 15 -5.09 3.06 -10.10
CA PHE A 15 -5.74 2.48 -8.93
C PHE A 15 -6.77 1.40 -9.23
N PRO A 16 -7.65 1.56 -10.24
CA PRO A 16 -8.62 0.51 -10.56
C PRO A 16 -7.98 -0.81 -10.94
N ARG A 17 -7.02 -0.80 -11.87
CA ARG A 17 -6.32 -2.02 -12.31
C ARG A 17 -5.41 -2.59 -11.24
N ASN A 18 -4.72 -1.74 -10.48
CA ASN A 18 -3.87 -2.20 -9.37
C ASN A 18 -4.70 -2.90 -8.30
N THR A 19 -5.86 -2.34 -7.95
CA THR A 19 -6.80 -2.96 -7.00
C THR A 19 -7.30 -4.32 -7.47
N GLU A 20 -7.67 -4.42 -8.75
CA GLU A 20 -8.11 -5.68 -9.37
C GLU A 20 -7.00 -6.73 -9.33
N LYS A 21 -5.78 -6.37 -9.72
CA LYS A 21 -4.62 -7.28 -9.67
C LYS A 21 -4.34 -7.80 -8.27
N VAL A 22 -4.40 -6.91 -7.25
CA VAL A 22 -4.21 -7.31 -5.85
C VAL A 22 -5.28 -8.31 -5.44
N LEU A 23 -6.55 -8.03 -5.74
CA LEU A 23 -7.67 -8.88 -5.36
C LEU A 23 -7.57 -10.27 -6.01
N LEU A 24 -7.30 -10.33 -7.30
CA LEU A 24 -7.13 -11.61 -8.02
C LEU A 24 -5.96 -12.43 -7.45
N ALA A 25 -4.83 -11.79 -7.19
CA ALA A 25 -3.66 -12.45 -6.60
C ALA A 25 -3.95 -12.94 -5.18
N TYR A 26 -4.65 -12.13 -4.37
CA TYR A 26 -5.08 -12.48 -3.02
C TYR A 26 -6.00 -13.71 -3.05
N GLU A 27 -7.04 -13.71 -3.87
CA GLU A 27 -7.98 -14.82 -3.98
C GLU A 27 -7.29 -16.13 -4.42
N ARG A 28 -6.33 -16.04 -5.35
CA ARG A 28 -5.52 -17.20 -5.77
C ARG A 28 -4.67 -17.74 -4.62
N ALA A 29 -4.02 -16.85 -3.85
CA ALA A 29 -3.21 -17.25 -2.70
C ALA A 29 -4.06 -17.91 -1.61
N VAL A 30 -5.24 -17.34 -1.31
CA VAL A 30 -6.19 -17.91 -0.34
C VAL A 30 -6.66 -19.29 -0.78
N ARG A 31 -7.04 -19.46 -2.04
CA ARG A 31 -7.42 -20.79 -2.58
C ARG A 31 -6.27 -21.80 -2.51
N ALA A 32 -5.03 -21.33 -2.61
CA ALA A 32 -3.83 -22.17 -2.43
C ALA A 32 -3.48 -22.45 -0.97
N GLY A 33 -4.29 -22.00 -0.02
CA GLY A 33 -4.14 -22.23 1.40
C GLY A 33 -3.22 -21.24 2.13
N ALA A 34 -3.04 -20.04 1.60
CA ALA A 34 -2.30 -18.99 2.32
C ALA A 34 -3.05 -18.58 3.59
N GLU A 35 -2.30 -18.40 4.68
CA GLU A 35 -2.78 -17.94 5.98
C GLU A 35 -2.49 -16.46 6.21
N LEU A 36 -1.57 -15.90 5.41
CA LEU A 36 -1.23 -14.48 5.30
C LEU A 36 -0.85 -14.19 3.86
N CYS A 37 -1.34 -13.09 3.30
CA CYS A 37 -0.88 -12.57 2.02
C CYS A 37 -0.03 -11.32 2.22
N VAL A 38 1.01 -11.15 1.41
CA VAL A 38 1.93 -10.00 1.48
C VAL A 38 2.12 -9.43 0.08
N GLY A 39 1.79 -8.15 -0.08
CA GLY A 39 2.05 -7.36 -1.28
C GLY A 39 3.27 -6.46 -1.11
N SER A 40 3.61 -5.72 -2.17
CA SER A 40 4.80 -4.88 -2.19
C SER A 40 4.58 -3.50 -1.54
N GLU A 41 5.71 -2.85 -1.26
CA GLU A 41 5.78 -1.45 -0.84
C GLU A 41 5.10 -0.53 -1.86
N LEU A 42 4.26 0.40 -1.39
CA LEU A 42 3.50 1.35 -2.21
C LEU A 42 2.75 0.68 -3.38
N GLY A 43 2.41 -0.60 -3.25
CA GLY A 43 1.89 -1.41 -4.35
C GLY A 43 0.61 -0.85 -4.95
N LEU A 44 -0.31 -0.37 -4.11
CA LEU A 44 -1.61 0.10 -4.60
C LEU A 44 -1.51 1.31 -5.54
N CYS A 45 -0.60 2.25 -5.26
CA CYS A 45 -0.36 3.40 -6.11
C CYS A 45 0.68 3.17 -7.21
N GLY A 46 1.45 2.09 -7.11
CA GLY A 46 2.61 1.83 -7.95
C GLY A 46 3.86 2.58 -7.48
N TYR A 47 5.04 2.01 -7.72
CA TYR A 47 6.33 2.56 -7.29
C TYR A 47 7.22 2.87 -8.50
N PRO A 48 7.89 4.02 -8.53
CA PRO A 48 7.84 5.15 -7.60
C PRO A 48 6.77 6.19 -8.01
N PRO A 49 5.91 6.65 -7.09
CA PRO A 49 4.87 7.63 -7.41
C PRO A 49 5.39 9.07 -7.58
N ARG A 50 6.56 9.39 -7.02
CA ARG A 50 7.24 10.70 -7.15
C ARG A 50 6.32 11.89 -6.86
N ASP A 51 6.33 12.93 -7.71
CA ASP A 51 5.56 14.17 -7.52
C ASP A 51 4.03 13.99 -7.55
N LEU A 52 3.53 12.85 -7.95
CA LEU A 52 2.11 12.52 -7.80
C LEU A 52 1.67 12.54 -6.33
N LEU A 53 2.60 12.29 -5.40
CA LEU A 53 2.35 12.38 -3.95
C LEU A 53 2.00 13.81 -3.48
N ASN A 54 2.30 14.83 -4.27
CA ASN A 54 1.91 16.22 -3.97
C ASN A 54 0.49 16.56 -4.44
N ARG A 55 -0.17 15.65 -5.16
CA ARG A 55 -1.50 15.87 -5.72
C ARG A 55 -2.59 15.34 -4.81
N GLN A 56 -3.49 16.22 -4.41
CA GLN A 56 -4.61 15.88 -3.51
C GLN A 56 -5.54 14.82 -4.12
N ASP A 57 -5.83 14.92 -5.42
CA ASP A 57 -6.68 13.96 -6.13
C ASP A 57 -6.05 12.55 -6.16
N PHE A 58 -4.73 12.46 -6.31
CA PHE A 58 -4.00 11.19 -6.24
C PHE A 58 -4.13 10.53 -4.87
N LEU A 59 -3.95 11.30 -3.79
CA LEU A 59 -4.09 10.81 -2.42
C LEU A 59 -5.53 10.38 -2.11
N GLN A 60 -6.52 11.12 -2.62
CA GLN A 60 -7.93 10.74 -2.46
C GLN A 60 -8.27 9.44 -3.18
N GLN A 61 -7.74 9.24 -4.39
CA GLN A 61 -7.90 7.99 -5.14
C GLN A 61 -7.25 6.81 -4.42
N HIS A 62 -6.05 7.02 -3.84
CA HIS A 62 -5.39 6.01 -3.02
C HIS A 62 -6.26 5.60 -1.82
N ASP A 63 -6.75 6.57 -1.05
CA ASP A 63 -7.58 6.31 0.14
C ASP A 63 -8.87 5.56 -0.23
N ALA A 64 -9.52 5.98 -1.32
CA ALA A 64 -10.74 5.32 -1.83
C ALA A 64 -10.46 3.88 -2.27
N ALA A 65 -9.37 3.65 -3.01
CA ALA A 65 -8.97 2.32 -3.47
C ALA A 65 -8.62 1.39 -2.31
N LEU A 66 -7.87 1.90 -1.32
CA LEU A 66 -7.52 1.14 -0.11
C LEU A 66 -8.77 0.73 0.67
N GLY A 67 -9.70 1.65 0.86
CA GLY A 67 -10.97 1.37 1.56
C GLY A 67 -11.85 0.37 0.80
N ALA A 68 -11.93 0.49 -0.52
CA ALA A 68 -12.69 -0.45 -1.36
C ALA A 68 -12.07 -1.86 -1.35
N LEU A 69 -10.73 -1.93 -1.43
CA LEU A 69 -9.99 -3.20 -1.34
C LEU A 69 -10.22 -3.86 0.03
N ALA A 70 -10.08 -3.11 1.11
CA ALA A 70 -10.24 -3.61 2.47
C ALA A 70 -11.59 -4.31 2.68
N LYS A 71 -12.67 -3.77 2.12
CA LYS A 71 -14.02 -4.36 2.19
C LYS A 71 -14.11 -5.73 1.53
N LYS A 72 -13.22 -6.04 0.59
CA LYS A 72 -13.19 -7.32 -0.13
C LYS A 72 -12.24 -8.35 0.49
N ILE A 73 -11.42 -7.93 1.44
CA ILE A 73 -10.49 -8.84 2.14
C ILE A 73 -11.24 -9.56 3.28
N GLY A 74 -11.18 -10.89 3.25
CA GLY A 74 -11.84 -11.76 4.20
C GLY A 74 -11.04 -12.02 5.50
N SER A 75 -11.11 -13.26 5.98
CA SER A 75 -10.45 -13.69 7.22
C SER A 75 -8.94 -13.84 7.10
N VAL A 76 -8.43 -14.20 5.91
CA VAL A 76 -6.99 -14.24 5.66
C VAL A 76 -6.47 -12.81 5.53
N PRO A 77 -5.51 -12.38 6.37
CA PRO A 77 -5.02 -11.00 6.32
C PRO A 77 -4.17 -10.74 5.07
N LEU A 78 -4.24 -9.51 4.57
CA LEU A 78 -3.36 -8.98 3.53
C LEU A 78 -2.53 -7.83 4.10
N LEU A 79 -1.20 -7.99 4.07
CA LEU A 79 -0.25 -6.91 4.35
C LEU A 79 0.12 -6.23 3.03
N LEU A 80 -0.12 -4.94 2.91
CA LEU A 80 0.10 -4.17 1.68
C LEU A 80 0.70 -2.79 1.97
N GLY A 81 1.71 -2.40 1.20
CA GLY A 81 2.29 -1.06 1.29
C GLY A 81 1.39 0.01 0.68
N GLY A 82 1.34 1.17 1.31
CA GLY A 82 0.53 2.30 0.88
C GLY A 82 0.94 3.62 1.51
N ILE A 83 0.17 4.65 1.21
CA ILE A 83 0.40 6.02 1.65
C ILE A 83 -0.49 6.32 2.86
N GLU A 84 0.12 6.82 3.93
CA GLU A 84 -0.60 7.30 5.11
C GLU A 84 -0.42 8.81 5.26
N LYS A 85 -1.48 9.53 5.59
CA LYS A 85 -1.38 10.96 5.92
C LYS A 85 -0.75 11.15 7.29
N ASN A 86 0.31 11.96 7.35
CA ASN A 86 0.87 12.40 8.62
C ASN A 86 -0.12 13.35 9.32
N ARG A 87 -0.62 12.94 10.46
CA ARG A 87 -1.57 13.74 11.26
C ARG A 87 -0.87 14.67 12.25
N LYS A 88 0.44 14.58 12.38
CA LYS A 88 1.24 15.50 13.18
C LYS A 88 1.35 16.84 12.46
N LYS A 89 1.38 17.95 13.22
CA LYS A 89 1.53 19.30 12.66
C LYS A 89 2.95 19.59 12.14
N ALA A 90 3.91 18.73 12.43
CA ALA A 90 5.31 18.88 12.04
C ALA A 90 5.75 17.74 11.09
N GLY A 91 6.78 18.01 10.31
CA GLY A 91 7.34 17.06 9.36
C GLY A 91 6.64 17.07 8.00
N ARG A 92 6.94 16.06 7.20
CA ARG A 92 6.35 15.89 5.87
C ARG A 92 4.91 15.38 5.98
N PRO A 93 4.07 15.65 4.96
CA PRO A 93 2.63 15.38 5.07
C PRO A 93 2.24 13.90 4.99
N LEU A 94 3.17 13.02 4.60
CA LEU A 94 2.89 11.61 4.32
C LEU A 94 3.87 10.69 5.03
N HIS A 95 3.43 9.45 5.30
CA HIS A 95 4.29 8.32 5.65
C HIS A 95 4.16 7.22 4.59
N ASN A 96 5.27 6.53 4.33
CA ASN A 96 5.27 5.26 3.61
C ASN A 96 4.99 4.16 4.63
N SER A 97 3.81 3.55 4.53
CA SER A 97 3.26 2.70 5.59
C SER A 97 2.86 1.32 5.09
N ALA A 98 2.93 0.34 5.98
CA ALA A 98 2.33 -0.97 5.78
C ALA A 98 0.95 -1.01 6.42
N PHE A 99 -0.04 -1.44 5.64
CA PHE A 99 -1.42 -1.63 6.05
C PHE A 99 -1.74 -3.11 6.18
N LEU A 100 -2.36 -3.50 7.27
CA LEU A 100 -2.98 -4.79 7.43
C LEU A 100 -4.47 -4.67 7.12
N LEU A 101 -4.91 -5.36 6.05
CA LEU A 101 -6.30 -5.46 5.64
C LEU A 101 -6.85 -6.81 6.08
N GLN A 102 -7.97 -6.79 6.80
CA GLN A 102 -8.64 -8.02 7.26
C GLN A 102 -10.08 -7.71 7.66
N LYS A 103 -11.00 -8.62 7.32
CA LYS A 103 -12.42 -8.55 7.71
C LYS A 103 -13.04 -7.19 7.44
N GLY A 104 -12.80 -6.64 6.26
CA GLY A 104 -13.35 -5.37 5.82
C GLY A 104 -12.68 -4.11 6.38
N LYS A 105 -11.59 -4.24 7.13
CA LYS A 105 -10.88 -3.13 7.77
C LYS A 105 -9.45 -3.01 7.28
N ALA A 106 -8.92 -1.80 7.24
CA ALA A 106 -7.51 -1.49 7.02
C ALA A 106 -6.93 -0.81 8.26
N LYS A 107 -5.75 -1.24 8.70
CA LYS A 107 -5.03 -0.68 9.84
C LYS A 107 -3.57 -0.49 9.48
N VAL A 108 -2.99 0.66 9.79
CA VAL A 108 -1.54 0.86 9.74
C VAL A 108 -0.88 0.00 10.81
N VAL A 109 0.14 -0.75 10.43
CA VAL A 109 0.89 -1.65 11.33
C VAL A 109 2.37 -1.30 11.41
N ALA A 110 2.89 -0.58 10.43
CA ALA A 110 4.27 -0.08 10.44
C ALA A 110 4.41 1.15 9.55
N GLN A 111 5.37 1.99 9.87
CA GLN A 111 5.82 3.13 9.07
C GLN A 111 7.31 2.95 8.75
N LYS A 112 7.71 3.33 7.55
CA LYS A 112 9.10 3.23 7.11
C LYS A 112 9.95 4.30 7.79
N SER A 113 11.03 3.88 8.46
CA SER A 113 11.96 4.79 9.16
C SER A 113 13.14 5.19 8.28
N LEU A 114 13.70 4.24 7.51
CA LEU A 114 14.86 4.48 6.67
C LEU A 114 14.42 4.79 5.24
N LEU A 115 14.44 6.08 4.89
CA LEU A 115 14.01 6.59 3.58
C LEU A 115 15.23 6.73 2.67
N PRO A 116 15.33 5.99 1.56
CA PRO A 116 16.46 6.11 0.64
C PRO A 116 16.43 7.47 -0.08
N THR A 117 17.60 8.11 -0.13
CA THR A 117 17.81 9.43 -0.74
C THR A 117 18.82 9.41 -1.88
N TYR A 118 19.27 8.22 -2.28
CA TYR A 118 20.31 7.99 -3.28
C TYR A 118 19.73 7.40 -4.58
N ASP A 119 20.49 7.55 -5.68
CA ASP A 119 20.15 7.05 -7.01
C ASP A 119 18.78 7.60 -7.49
N VAL A 120 17.88 6.75 -7.93
CA VAL A 120 16.53 7.10 -8.37
C VAL A 120 15.56 7.33 -7.21
N PHE A 121 15.99 7.03 -5.98
CA PHE A 121 15.17 7.15 -4.78
C PHE A 121 15.29 8.55 -4.18
N ASP A 122 14.14 9.17 -3.92
CA ASP A 122 14.04 10.49 -3.30
C ASP A 122 12.87 10.50 -2.30
N GLU A 123 12.81 9.46 -1.49
CA GLU A 123 11.66 9.24 -0.59
C GLU A 123 11.59 10.25 0.54
N ASP A 124 12.75 10.74 1.02
CA ASP A 124 12.83 11.78 2.05
C ASP A 124 12.18 13.11 1.62
N ARG A 125 12.02 13.33 0.32
CA ARG A 125 11.33 14.51 -0.22
C ARG A 125 9.84 14.52 0.10
N TYR A 126 9.20 13.35 0.17
CA TYR A 126 7.76 13.19 0.26
C TYR A 126 7.29 12.63 1.60
N PHE A 127 8.06 11.72 2.18
CA PHE A 127 7.66 10.97 3.35
C PHE A 127 8.39 11.45 4.62
N GLU A 128 7.66 11.44 5.71
CA GLU A 128 8.21 11.57 7.07
C GLU A 128 8.60 10.19 7.56
N PRO A 129 9.82 10.02 8.14
CA PRO A 129 10.20 8.77 8.78
C PRO A 129 9.30 8.46 9.99
N ALA A 130 9.27 7.19 10.39
CA ALA A 130 8.50 6.71 11.54
C ALA A 130 8.95 7.36 12.86
#